data_79dac3428b3973d4db021d15517ce642
#
_entry.id   79dac3428b3973d4db021d15517ce642
#
_cell.length_a   1.000
_cell.length_b   1.000
_cell.length_c   1.000
_cell.angle_alpha   90.00
_cell.angle_beta   90.00
_cell.angle_gamma   90.00
#
_symmetry.space_group_name_H-M   'P 1'
#
loop_
_entity.id
_entity.type
_entity.pdbx_description
1 polymer ?
#
loop_
_entity_poly.entity_id
_entity_poly.type
_entity_poly.pdbx_seq_one_letter_code
_entity_poly.pdbx_strand_id
1 'polypeptide(L)'
;MTIGKTSPQVPPLSAMNGQSTIKKVIKMSYKILFMGDSITDANRNYNDDNNDGCGYATMIEGYLNCNYPFKYEMLNRGIGGHKLADIYSRMQKDIIHVNPDFMSILVGVNDVWHEIDWQNGTPADSYEKLYDQMISEIKERLPKTKLMIIQPYVVKGVSTLPTEQDPERWNKFRLGVDLVAAAAKRVAEKHGVYFLPLQLILDEAQKKAPSDYWTLDGVHPSAAGHELIKNEWLAAFGKITGEPI
;
A
#
# COMPACT_ATOMS: atom_id res chain seq x y z
N MET A 1 68.72 -14.98 7.04
CA MET A 1 67.94 -13.79 7.49
C MET A 1 66.50 -13.99 7.10
N THR A 2 65.65 -14.38 8.07
CA THR A 2 64.26 -14.69 7.85
C THR A 2 63.44 -13.55 8.46
N ILE A 3 62.76 -12.79 7.61
CA ILE A 3 61.95 -11.64 8.04
C ILE A 3 60.55 -12.16 8.39
N GLY A 4 60.24 -12.17 9.70
CA GLY A 4 58.90 -12.51 10.21
C GLY A 4 57.90 -11.38 9.91
N LYS A 5 56.86 -11.70 9.17
CA LYS A 5 55.67 -10.80 9.01
C LYS A 5 54.71 -11.03 10.18
N THR A 6 54.63 -10.07 11.09
CA THR A 6 53.57 -9.99 12.10
C THR A 6 52.30 -9.39 11.47
N SER A 7 51.22 -10.16 11.42
CA SER A 7 49.88 -9.67 11.07
C SER A 7 49.32 -8.84 12.21
N PRO A 8 48.62 -7.72 11.95
CA PRO A 8 47.96 -6.97 13.02
C PRO A 8 46.79 -7.79 13.57
N GLN A 9 46.78 -7.99 14.89
CA GLN A 9 45.68 -8.63 15.60
C GLN A 9 44.52 -7.66 15.69
N VAL A 10 43.34 -8.09 15.23
CA VAL A 10 42.06 -7.42 15.44
C VAL A 10 41.64 -7.66 16.89
N PRO A 11 41.30 -6.61 17.66
CA PRO A 11 40.86 -6.81 19.05
C PRO A 11 39.49 -7.50 19.11
N PRO A 12 39.19 -8.27 20.17
CA PRO A 12 37.93 -9.00 20.29
C PRO A 12 36.74 -8.05 20.51
N LEU A 13 35.61 -8.34 19.85
CA LEU A 13 34.31 -7.63 19.86
C LEU A 13 33.55 -7.66 21.20
N SER A 14 34.20 -7.77 22.34
CA SER A 14 33.55 -7.97 23.65
C SER A 14 33.45 -6.72 24.54
N ALA A 15 33.49 -5.51 23.99
CA ALA A 15 33.34 -4.29 24.79
C ALA A 15 32.56 -3.19 24.06
N MET A 16 31.32 -3.47 23.65
CA MET A 16 30.36 -2.41 23.34
C MET A 16 29.06 -2.64 24.10
N ASN A 17 28.95 -2.04 25.29
CA ASN A 17 27.71 -1.88 26.04
C ASN A 17 26.74 -0.96 25.30
N GLY A 18 26.31 -1.37 24.06
CA GLY A 18 25.40 -0.60 23.21
C GLY A 18 23.92 -0.96 23.37
N GLN A 19 23.59 -2.01 24.13
CA GLN A 19 22.20 -2.52 24.20
C GLN A 19 21.19 -1.58 24.89
N SER A 20 21.62 -0.66 25.74
CA SER A 20 20.70 0.23 26.44
C SER A 20 20.29 1.45 25.61
N THR A 21 21.14 1.89 24.69
CA THR A 21 20.88 3.07 23.84
C THR A 21 19.97 2.73 22.66
N ILE A 22 20.14 1.54 22.07
CA ILE A 22 19.30 1.07 20.96
C ILE A 22 17.85 0.82 21.43
N LYS A 23 17.63 0.22 22.61
CA LYS A 23 16.27 0.01 23.16
C LYS A 23 15.52 1.32 23.49
N LYS A 24 16.22 2.42 23.73
CA LYS A 24 15.59 3.71 24.03
C LYS A 24 15.18 4.50 22.79
N VAL A 25 15.81 4.23 21.65
CA VAL A 25 15.48 4.84 20.35
C VAL A 25 14.26 4.17 19.68
N ILE A 26 14.08 2.85 19.87
CA ILE A 26 12.97 2.07 19.27
C ILE A 26 11.58 2.49 19.80
N LYS A 27 11.48 3.23 20.89
CA LYS A 27 10.22 3.59 21.54
C LYS A 27 9.49 4.79 20.91
N MET A 28 9.98 5.40 19.84
CA MET A 28 9.40 6.59 19.20
C MET A 28 9.36 6.53 17.67
N SER A 29 9.32 5.34 17.07
CA SER A 29 9.11 5.25 15.63
C SER A 29 7.65 5.55 15.28
N TYR A 30 7.46 6.43 14.31
CA TYR A 30 6.15 6.73 13.72
C TYR A 30 5.72 5.55 12.86
N LYS A 31 4.63 4.89 13.26
CA LYS A 31 4.19 3.63 12.65
C LYS A 31 3.29 3.87 11.43
N ILE A 32 3.71 3.35 10.28
CA ILE A 32 3.02 3.45 9.00
C ILE A 32 2.50 2.07 8.61
N LEU A 33 1.20 1.98 8.30
CA LEU A 33 0.54 0.76 7.87
C LEU A 33 0.04 0.88 6.43
N PHE A 34 0.41 -0.06 5.58
CA PHE A 34 -0.12 -0.22 4.24
C PHE A 34 -1.15 -1.36 4.23
N MET A 35 -2.41 -1.01 3.96
CA MET A 35 -3.51 -1.96 3.80
C MET A 35 -3.92 -2.04 2.34
N GLY A 36 -4.23 -3.25 1.86
CA GLY A 36 -4.68 -3.41 0.48
C GLY A 36 -4.73 -4.86 0.02
N ASP A 37 -4.78 -4.99 -1.29
CA ASP A 37 -4.81 -6.24 -2.04
C ASP A 37 -3.41 -6.62 -2.60
N SER A 38 -3.38 -7.29 -3.76
CA SER A 38 -2.14 -7.72 -4.44
C SER A 38 -1.21 -6.57 -4.85
N ILE A 39 -1.76 -5.38 -5.13
CA ILE A 39 -0.97 -4.20 -5.49
C ILE A 39 -0.14 -3.73 -4.28
N THR A 40 -0.70 -3.82 -3.08
CA THR A 40 -0.01 -3.50 -1.82
C THR A 40 0.85 -4.65 -1.33
N ASP A 41 0.36 -5.90 -1.43
CA ASP A 41 1.07 -7.13 -1.08
C ASP A 41 2.43 -7.23 -1.79
N ALA A 42 2.42 -7.14 -3.11
CA ALA A 42 3.60 -7.17 -3.97
C ALA A 42 4.64 -8.25 -3.55
N ASN A 43 4.16 -9.47 -3.28
CA ASN A 43 4.96 -10.62 -2.83
C ASN A 43 5.67 -10.43 -1.47
N ARG A 44 5.04 -9.72 -0.53
CA ARG A 44 5.57 -9.64 0.83
C ARG A 44 5.60 -11.02 1.51
N ASN A 45 6.45 -11.19 2.49
CA ASN A 45 6.45 -12.39 3.32
C ASN A 45 5.43 -12.27 4.46
N TYR A 46 4.41 -13.13 4.49
CA TYR A 46 3.35 -13.09 5.51
C TYR A 46 3.81 -13.49 6.92
N ASN A 47 5.00 -14.08 7.04
CA ASN A 47 5.57 -14.55 8.31
C ASN A 47 6.74 -13.69 8.79
N ASP A 48 7.09 -12.63 8.06
CA ASP A 48 8.22 -11.75 8.38
C ASP A 48 7.85 -10.29 8.07
N ASP A 49 7.58 -9.52 9.12
CA ASP A 49 7.23 -8.10 9.03
C ASP A 49 8.39 -7.20 8.56
N ASN A 50 9.60 -7.74 8.38
CA ASN A 50 10.72 -7.00 7.76
C ASN A 50 10.83 -7.24 6.25
N ASN A 51 9.89 -7.94 5.66
CA ASN A 51 9.85 -8.21 4.22
C ASN A 51 8.53 -7.72 3.63
N ASP A 52 8.52 -6.45 3.27
CA ASP A 52 7.36 -5.72 2.70
C ASP A 52 7.12 -5.98 1.20
N GLY A 53 7.80 -6.98 0.62
CA GLY A 53 7.65 -7.36 -0.78
C GLY A 53 8.55 -6.56 -1.73
N CYS A 54 8.09 -6.36 -2.97
CA CYS A 54 8.85 -5.67 -4.02
C CYS A 54 8.09 -4.50 -4.67
N GLY A 55 7.04 -4.01 -4.01
CA GLY A 55 6.17 -2.96 -4.53
C GLY A 55 6.42 -1.58 -3.92
N TYR A 56 5.43 -0.70 -4.09
CA TYR A 56 5.50 0.69 -3.63
C TYR A 56 5.74 0.81 -2.13
N ALA A 57 5.23 -0.11 -1.29
CA ALA A 57 5.44 -0.09 0.15
C ALA A 57 6.92 -0.21 0.51
N THR A 58 7.63 -1.20 -0.05
CA THR A 58 9.08 -1.38 0.12
C THR A 58 9.88 -0.18 -0.43
N MET A 59 9.45 0.40 -1.56
CA MET A 59 10.12 1.57 -2.14
C MET A 59 9.96 2.81 -1.22
N ILE A 60 8.79 2.98 -0.59
CA ILE A 60 8.54 4.03 0.41
C ILE A 60 9.39 3.78 1.65
N GLU A 61 9.42 2.55 2.16
CA GLU A 61 10.26 2.16 3.30
C GLU A 61 11.72 2.50 3.04
N GLY A 62 12.26 2.05 1.91
CA GLY A 62 13.65 2.34 1.52
C GLY A 62 13.94 3.84 1.48
N TYR A 63 13.05 4.63 0.86
CA TYR A 63 13.19 6.09 0.81
C TYR A 63 13.15 6.73 2.20
N LEU A 64 12.15 6.43 3.00
CA LEU A 64 11.96 7.05 4.31
C LEU A 64 13.05 6.64 5.29
N ASN A 65 13.44 5.36 5.36
CA ASN A 65 14.47 4.89 6.27
C ASN A 65 15.88 5.35 5.87
N CYS A 66 16.15 5.57 4.57
CA CYS A 66 17.39 6.15 4.10
C CYS A 66 17.53 7.63 4.49
N ASN A 67 16.45 8.40 4.32
CA ASN A 67 16.49 9.84 4.57
C ASN A 67 16.23 10.22 6.04
N TYR A 68 15.50 9.37 6.79
CA TYR A 68 15.10 9.62 8.18
C TYR A 68 15.36 8.39 9.06
N PRO A 69 16.62 8.00 9.30
CA PRO A 69 16.96 6.79 10.05
C PRO A 69 16.28 6.73 11.43
N PHE A 70 15.70 5.56 11.75
CA PHE A 70 15.01 5.26 13.02
C PHE A 70 13.71 6.03 13.27
N LYS A 71 13.23 6.84 12.33
CA LYS A 71 12.01 7.65 12.52
C LYS A 71 10.74 6.85 12.26
N TYR A 72 10.75 5.92 11.29
CA TYR A 72 9.58 5.22 10.82
C TYR A 72 9.69 3.71 11.02
N GLU A 73 8.57 3.10 11.42
CA GLU A 73 8.33 1.65 11.41
C GLU A 73 7.23 1.38 10.38
N MET A 74 7.48 0.53 9.40
CA MET A 74 6.53 0.26 8.33
C MET A 74 6.04 -1.17 8.38
N LEU A 75 4.76 -1.36 8.08
CA LEU A 75 4.10 -2.65 8.08
C LEU A 75 3.23 -2.78 6.84
N ASN A 76 3.53 -3.75 5.99
CA ASN A 76 2.69 -4.12 4.87
C ASN A 76 1.70 -5.22 5.28
N ARG A 77 0.39 -4.95 5.16
CA ARG A 77 -0.71 -5.89 5.41
C ARG A 77 -1.56 -6.11 4.15
N GLY A 78 -0.99 -5.86 2.96
CA GLY A 78 -1.58 -6.27 1.69
C GLY A 78 -1.72 -7.79 1.62
N ILE A 79 -2.79 -8.30 1.00
CA ILE A 79 -2.99 -9.72 0.69
C ILE A 79 -3.61 -9.84 -0.69
N GLY A 80 -2.96 -10.61 -1.57
CA GLY A 80 -3.40 -10.83 -2.94
C GLY A 80 -4.84 -11.33 -3.03
N GLY A 81 -5.62 -10.80 -3.97
CA GLY A 81 -7.01 -11.18 -4.21
C GLY A 81 -8.04 -10.59 -3.22
N HIS A 82 -7.62 -9.92 -2.15
CA HIS A 82 -8.55 -9.40 -1.15
C HIS A 82 -9.46 -8.30 -1.70
N LYS A 83 -10.75 -8.41 -1.34
CA LYS A 83 -11.79 -7.40 -1.48
C LYS A 83 -11.87 -6.54 -0.21
N LEU A 84 -12.66 -5.49 -0.24
CA LEU A 84 -12.90 -4.66 0.95
C LEU A 84 -13.45 -5.48 2.13
N ALA A 85 -14.36 -6.43 1.88
CA ALA A 85 -14.91 -7.31 2.91
C ALA A 85 -13.85 -8.17 3.61
N ASP A 86 -12.83 -8.62 2.87
CA ASP A 86 -11.73 -9.41 3.42
C ASP A 86 -10.85 -8.55 4.34
N ILE A 87 -10.61 -7.28 3.97
CA ILE A 87 -9.90 -6.33 4.84
C ILE A 87 -10.69 -6.06 6.11
N TYR A 88 -12.01 -5.81 6.00
CA TYR A 88 -12.87 -5.58 7.15
C TYR A 88 -12.86 -6.78 8.11
N SER A 89 -12.91 -8.00 7.60
CA SER A 89 -12.92 -9.23 8.42
C SER A 89 -11.67 -9.39 9.30
N ARG A 90 -10.53 -8.86 8.87
CA ARG A 90 -9.25 -8.92 9.58
C ARG A 90 -8.83 -7.60 10.23
N MET A 91 -9.70 -6.58 10.20
CA MET A 91 -9.44 -5.24 10.71
C MET A 91 -8.99 -5.24 12.17
N GLN A 92 -9.60 -6.08 13.03
CA GLN A 92 -9.24 -6.17 14.44
C GLN A 92 -7.75 -6.51 14.63
N LYS A 93 -7.26 -7.51 13.91
CA LYS A 93 -5.87 -7.97 14.01
C LYS A 93 -4.89 -7.03 13.33
N ASP A 94 -5.20 -6.65 12.08
CA ASP A 94 -4.23 -6.05 11.19
C ASP A 94 -4.24 -4.52 11.21
N ILE A 95 -5.27 -3.90 11.81
CA ILE A 95 -5.38 -2.44 11.95
C ILE A 95 -5.44 -2.05 13.44
N ILE A 96 -6.44 -2.54 14.16
CA ILE A 96 -6.71 -2.06 15.53
C ILE A 96 -5.60 -2.46 16.49
N HIS A 97 -5.14 -3.72 16.46
CA HIS A 97 -4.04 -4.18 17.31
C HIS A 97 -2.68 -3.59 16.90
N VAL A 98 -2.50 -3.27 15.62
CA VAL A 98 -1.29 -2.59 15.12
C VAL A 98 -1.20 -1.17 15.65
N ASN A 99 -2.33 -0.47 15.76
CA ASN A 99 -2.44 0.92 16.26
C ASN A 99 -1.44 1.86 15.56
N PRO A 100 -1.55 2.05 14.23
CA PRO A 100 -0.62 2.86 13.47
C PRO A 100 -0.85 4.36 13.69
N ASP A 101 0.20 5.16 13.52
CA ASP A 101 0.10 6.63 13.47
C ASP A 101 -0.44 7.11 12.12
N PHE A 102 -0.13 6.38 11.06
CA PHE A 102 -0.61 6.63 9.70
C PHE A 102 -0.99 5.32 9.02
N MET A 103 -2.07 5.35 8.23
CA MET A 103 -2.46 4.20 7.42
C MET A 103 -2.95 4.65 6.05
N SER A 104 -2.52 3.94 4.99
CA SER A 104 -3.08 4.02 3.65
C SER A 104 -3.81 2.75 3.27
N ILE A 105 -4.92 2.88 2.52
CA ILE A 105 -5.76 1.75 2.08
C ILE A 105 -5.94 1.84 0.57
N LEU A 106 -5.48 0.82 -0.17
CA LEU A 106 -5.69 0.64 -1.61
C LEU A 106 -6.42 -0.67 -1.85
N VAL A 107 -7.71 -0.62 -2.15
CA VAL A 107 -8.57 -1.80 -2.36
C VAL A 107 -9.77 -1.43 -3.24
N GLY A 108 -10.32 -2.39 -3.96
CA GLY A 108 -11.56 -2.22 -4.72
C GLY A 108 -11.53 -2.83 -6.12
N VAL A 109 -10.37 -3.03 -6.72
CA VAL A 109 -10.27 -3.67 -8.04
C VAL A 109 -10.77 -5.11 -7.99
N ASN A 110 -10.51 -5.85 -6.91
CA ASN A 110 -10.96 -7.23 -6.74
C ASN A 110 -12.45 -7.32 -6.43
N ASP A 111 -13.05 -6.29 -5.85
CA ASP A 111 -14.50 -6.19 -5.68
C ASP A 111 -15.23 -6.24 -7.03
N VAL A 112 -14.57 -5.72 -8.08
CA VAL A 112 -15.06 -5.75 -9.47
C VAL A 112 -14.56 -6.99 -10.22
N TRP A 113 -13.27 -7.32 -10.11
CA TRP A 113 -12.68 -8.45 -10.85
C TRP A 113 -13.34 -9.78 -10.49
N HIS A 114 -13.59 -10.01 -9.19
CA HIS A 114 -14.27 -11.22 -8.74
C HIS A 114 -15.72 -11.30 -9.21
N GLU A 115 -16.39 -10.16 -9.44
CA GLU A 115 -17.71 -10.16 -10.06
C GLU A 115 -17.64 -10.61 -11.53
N ILE A 116 -16.67 -10.08 -12.27
CA ILE A 116 -16.52 -10.38 -13.71
C ILE A 116 -16.19 -11.86 -13.93
N ASP A 117 -15.25 -12.42 -13.17
CA ASP A 117 -14.73 -13.75 -13.41
C ASP A 117 -15.49 -14.86 -12.66
N TRP A 118 -16.07 -14.56 -11.47
CA TRP A 118 -16.61 -15.58 -10.58
C TRP A 118 -18.00 -15.25 -10.00
N GLN A 119 -18.61 -14.15 -10.39
CA GLN A 119 -19.89 -13.68 -9.83
C GLN A 119 -19.85 -13.59 -8.29
N ASN A 120 -18.70 -13.19 -7.75
CA ASN A 120 -18.41 -13.06 -6.33
C ASN A 120 -17.79 -11.70 -5.97
N GLY A 121 -18.23 -10.66 -6.65
CA GLY A 121 -17.82 -9.30 -6.40
C GLY A 121 -18.57 -8.63 -5.26
N THR A 122 -18.32 -7.33 -5.11
CA THR A 122 -19.05 -6.48 -4.15
C THR A 122 -19.70 -5.33 -4.92
N PRO A 123 -21.03 -5.26 -5.01
CA PRO A 123 -21.71 -4.12 -5.63
C PRO A 123 -21.29 -2.79 -5.00
N ALA A 124 -21.17 -1.74 -5.81
CA ALA A 124 -20.65 -0.43 -5.35
C ALA A 124 -21.39 0.15 -4.14
N ASP A 125 -22.72 -0.01 -4.05
CA ASP A 125 -23.50 0.44 -2.90
C ASP A 125 -23.17 -0.33 -1.60
N SER A 126 -22.91 -1.64 -1.72
CA SER A 126 -22.50 -2.47 -0.60
C SER A 126 -21.06 -2.17 -0.19
N TYR A 127 -20.19 -1.95 -1.17
CA TYR A 127 -18.80 -1.51 -0.96
C TYR A 127 -18.77 -0.18 -0.20
N GLU A 128 -19.58 0.81 -0.61
CA GLU A 128 -19.65 2.11 0.05
C GLU A 128 -20.08 1.99 1.52
N LYS A 129 -21.16 1.25 1.78
CA LYS A 129 -21.66 1.03 3.15
C LYS A 129 -20.64 0.35 4.04
N LEU A 130 -19.97 -0.67 3.53
CA LEU A 130 -18.96 -1.40 4.28
C LEU A 130 -17.72 -0.54 4.53
N TYR A 131 -17.30 0.25 3.54
CA TYR A 131 -16.15 1.14 3.69
C TYR A 131 -16.44 2.27 4.69
N ASP A 132 -17.64 2.85 4.62
CA ASP A 132 -18.12 3.84 5.59
C ASP A 132 -18.12 3.29 7.03
N GLN A 133 -18.65 2.08 7.23
CA GLN A 133 -18.60 1.38 8.50
C GLN A 133 -17.17 1.17 8.99
N MET A 134 -16.30 0.65 8.13
CA MET A 134 -14.89 0.38 8.46
C MET A 134 -14.15 1.65 8.89
N ILE A 135 -14.29 2.75 8.13
CA ILE A 135 -13.63 4.02 8.47
C ILE A 135 -14.20 4.62 9.75
N SER A 136 -15.51 4.50 9.98
CA SER A 136 -16.14 4.93 11.23
C SER A 136 -15.55 4.23 12.44
N GLU A 137 -15.46 2.89 12.41
CA GLU A 137 -14.91 2.07 13.50
C GLU A 137 -13.42 2.36 13.72
N ILE A 138 -12.64 2.53 12.65
CA ILE A 138 -11.22 2.87 12.78
C ILE A 138 -11.07 4.23 13.47
N LYS A 139 -11.82 5.25 13.06
CA LYS A 139 -11.73 6.60 13.65
C LYS A 139 -12.20 6.63 15.11
N GLU A 140 -13.22 5.85 15.45
CA GLU A 140 -13.69 5.71 16.85
C GLU A 140 -12.60 5.08 17.73
N ARG A 141 -12.01 4.00 17.27
CA ARG A 141 -11.05 3.19 18.06
C ARG A 141 -9.63 3.71 18.00
N LEU A 142 -9.24 4.36 16.90
CA LEU A 142 -7.92 4.91 16.64
C LEU A 142 -8.01 6.40 16.27
N PRO A 143 -8.50 7.27 17.15
CA PRO A 143 -8.79 8.67 16.81
C PRO A 143 -7.58 9.52 16.44
N LYS A 144 -6.36 9.04 16.70
CA LYS A 144 -5.10 9.73 16.37
C LYS A 144 -4.50 9.27 15.04
N THR A 145 -4.93 8.13 14.51
CA THR A 145 -4.43 7.60 13.25
C THR A 145 -4.83 8.51 12.09
N LYS A 146 -3.84 8.96 11.33
CA LYS A 146 -4.07 9.68 10.08
C LYS A 146 -4.34 8.70 8.96
N LEU A 147 -5.35 8.95 8.15
CA LEU A 147 -5.82 8.03 7.12
C LEU A 147 -5.66 8.61 5.72
N MET A 148 -5.34 7.74 4.76
CA MET A 148 -5.37 8.01 3.33
C MET A 148 -6.10 6.86 2.62
N ILE A 149 -7.13 7.18 1.86
CA ILE A 149 -7.75 6.26 0.91
C ILE A 149 -7.12 6.48 -0.45
N ILE A 150 -6.57 5.43 -1.04
CA ILE A 150 -6.00 5.46 -2.39
C ILE A 150 -7.05 4.91 -3.35
N GLN A 151 -7.31 5.65 -4.41
CA GLN A 151 -8.30 5.27 -5.42
C GLN A 151 -7.96 3.93 -6.07
N PRO A 152 -8.86 2.93 -6.07
CA PRO A 152 -8.71 1.77 -6.94
C PRO A 152 -8.72 2.22 -8.40
N TYR A 153 -7.94 1.54 -9.23
CA TYR A 153 -7.74 1.91 -10.63
C TYR A 153 -7.74 0.68 -11.54
N VAL A 154 -7.91 0.92 -12.82
CA VAL A 154 -7.73 -0.06 -13.88
C VAL A 154 -7.29 0.62 -15.17
N VAL A 155 -6.37 -0.01 -15.90
CA VAL A 155 -5.96 0.40 -17.24
C VAL A 155 -6.09 -0.78 -18.21
N LYS A 156 -5.92 -0.55 -19.51
CA LYS A 156 -5.95 -1.62 -20.50
C LYS A 156 -4.73 -2.50 -20.37
N GLY A 157 -4.92 -3.81 -20.26
CA GLY A 157 -3.87 -4.82 -20.16
C GLY A 157 -4.45 -6.21 -20.37
N VAL A 158 -3.60 -7.22 -20.40
CA VAL A 158 -4.00 -8.60 -20.79
C VAL A 158 -5.12 -9.18 -19.93
N SER A 159 -5.24 -8.77 -18.66
CA SER A 159 -6.31 -9.23 -17.77
C SER A 159 -7.62 -8.46 -17.95
N THR A 160 -7.58 -7.26 -18.51
CA THR A 160 -8.72 -6.34 -18.58
C THR A 160 -9.25 -6.12 -20.00
N LEU A 161 -8.48 -6.53 -21.02
CA LEU A 161 -8.90 -6.39 -22.43
C LEU A 161 -10.02 -7.37 -22.79
N PRO A 162 -10.84 -7.03 -23.81
CA PRO A 162 -11.83 -7.95 -24.36
C PRO A 162 -11.22 -9.30 -24.77
N THR A 163 -11.98 -10.37 -24.57
CA THR A 163 -11.68 -11.72 -25.04
C THR A 163 -12.80 -12.20 -25.96
N GLU A 164 -12.61 -13.33 -26.66
CA GLU A 164 -13.67 -13.94 -27.44
C GLU A 164 -14.88 -14.33 -26.57
N GLN A 165 -14.64 -14.77 -25.33
CA GLN A 165 -15.66 -15.19 -24.38
C GLN A 165 -16.31 -13.99 -23.67
N ASP A 166 -15.63 -12.84 -23.55
CA ASP A 166 -16.13 -11.62 -22.93
C ASP A 166 -15.71 -10.37 -23.71
N PRO A 167 -16.42 -10.04 -24.82
CA PRO A 167 -16.14 -8.84 -25.63
C PRO A 167 -16.30 -7.53 -24.86
N GLU A 168 -17.11 -7.53 -23.79
CA GLU A 168 -17.39 -6.35 -22.96
C GLU A 168 -16.48 -6.24 -21.72
N ARG A 169 -15.46 -7.10 -21.59
CA ARG A 169 -14.62 -7.21 -20.41
C ARG A 169 -14.03 -5.85 -19.98
N TRP A 170 -13.46 -5.09 -20.91
CA TRP A 170 -12.91 -3.78 -20.61
C TRP A 170 -13.98 -2.81 -20.08
N ASN A 171 -15.15 -2.77 -20.70
CA ASN A 171 -16.23 -1.89 -20.28
C ASN A 171 -16.74 -2.26 -18.88
N LYS A 172 -16.85 -3.57 -18.58
CA LYS A 172 -17.21 -4.04 -17.23
C LYS A 172 -16.18 -3.63 -16.19
N PHE A 173 -14.88 -3.84 -16.46
CA PHE A 173 -13.81 -3.42 -15.55
C PHE A 173 -13.84 -1.91 -15.33
N ARG A 174 -13.82 -1.13 -16.41
CA ARG A 174 -13.73 0.33 -16.29
C ARG A 174 -14.93 0.90 -15.55
N LEU A 175 -16.15 0.52 -15.94
CA LEU A 175 -17.36 0.99 -15.27
C LEU A 175 -17.40 0.55 -13.80
N GLY A 176 -17.12 -0.72 -13.52
CA GLY A 176 -17.14 -1.26 -12.16
C GLY A 176 -16.14 -0.55 -11.26
N VAL A 177 -14.88 -0.38 -11.72
CA VAL A 177 -13.83 0.30 -10.95
C VAL A 177 -14.15 1.78 -10.76
N ASP A 178 -14.70 2.47 -11.77
CA ASP A 178 -15.13 3.86 -11.61
C ASP A 178 -16.23 4.01 -10.55
N LEU A 179 -17.19 3.05 -10.48
CA LEU A 179 -18.24 3.06 -9.47
C LEU A 179 -17.71 2.84 -8.05
N VAL A 180 -16.85 1.86 -7.82
CA VAL A 180 -16.26 1.63 -6.48
C VAL A 180 -15.27 2.75 -6.10
N ALA A 181 -14.56 3.33 -7.07
CA ALA A 181 -13.70 4.48 -6.85
C ALA A 181 -14.49 5.74 -6.44
N ALA A 182 -15.64 5.97 -7.07
CA ALA A 182 -16.55 7.04 -6.69
C ALA A 182 -17.12 6.83 -5.28
N ALA A 183 -17.45 5.59 -4.93
CA ALA A 183 -17.88 5.22 -3.57
C ALA A 183 -16.79 5.47 -2.54
N ALA A 184 -15.55 5.02 -2.81
CA ALA A 184 -14.39 5.27 -1.94
C ALA A 184 -14.15 6.78 -1.72
N LYS A 185 -14.30 7.58 -2.79
CA LYS A 185 -14.17 9.04 -2.72
C LYS A 185 -15.24 9.66 -1.81
N ARG A 186 -16.52 9.27 -1.96
CA ARG A 186 -17.60 9.76 -1.09
C ARG A 186 -17.36 9.43 0.39
N VAL A 187 -16.85 8.21 0.66
CA VAL A 187 -16.46 7.82 2.03
C VAL A 187 -15.32 8.70 2.55
N ALA A 188 -14.30 8.93 1.75
CA ALA A 188 -13.17 9.80 2.11
C ALA A 188 -13.66 11.22 2.45
N GLU A 189 -14.51 11.81 1.60
CA GLU A 189 -15.10 13.14 1.78
C GLU A 189 -15.97 13.21 3.05
N LYS A 190 -16.85 12.22 3.26
CA LYS A 190 -17.71 12.14 4.46
C LYS A 190 -16.90 12.12 5.76
N HIS A 191 -15.78 11.42 5.77
CA HIS A 191 -14.95 11.25 6.97
C HIS A 191 -13.80 12.26 7.08
N GLY A 192 -13.62 13.16 6.10
CA GLY A 192 -12.48 14.09 6.06
C GLY A 192 -11.15 13.36 5.96
N VAL A 193 -11.11 12.23 5.24
CA VAL A 193 -9.92 11.43 4.96
C VAL A 193 -9.33 11.87 3.62
N TYR A 194 -8.00 11.92 3.52
CA TYR A 194 -7.34 12.26 2.27
C TYR A 194 -7.61 11.18 1.20
N PHE A 195 -8.00 11.62 0.01
CA PHE A 195 -8.23 10.74 -1.14
C PHE A 195 -7.13 10.97 -2.19
N LEU A 196 -6.34 9.94 -2.48
CA LEU A 196 -5.31 9.97 -3.52
C LEU A 196 -5.91 9.51 -4.86
N PRO A 197 -6.06 10.37 -5.87
CA PRO A 197 -6.78 10.05 -7.12
C PRO A 197 -5.88 9.29 -8.11
N LEU A 198 -5.56 8.03 -7.82
CA LEU A 198 -4.57 7.23 -8.54
C LEU A 198 -4.95 6.93 -10.00
N GLN A 199 -6.25 6.80 -10.32
CA GLN A 199 -6.69 6.60 -11.70
C GLN A 199 -6.30 7.80 -12.58
N LEU A 200 -6.55 9.02 -12.10
CA LEU A 200 -6.17 10.24 -12.85
C LEU A 200 -4.65 10.31 -13.07
N ILE A 201 -3.88 9.94 -12.06
CA ILE A 201 -2.41 9.93 -12.14
C ILE A 201 -1.94 8.95 -13.22
N LEU A 202 -2.54 7.76 -13.28
CA LEU A 202 -2.22 6.76 -14.31
C LEU A 202 -2.70 7.18 -15.70
N ASP A 203 -3.87 7.80 -15.80
CA ASP A 203 -4.37 8.33 -17.09
C ASP A 203 -3.43 9.41 -17.64
N GLU A 204 -2.86 10.29 -16.80
CA GLU A 204 -1.83 11.23 -17.18
C GLU A 204 -0.48 10.57 -17.54
N ALA A 205 -0.08 9.54 -16.80
CA ALA A 205 1.14 8.79 -17.07
C ALA A 205 1.09 8.08 -18.43
N GLN A 206 -0.09 7.59 -18.85
CA GLN A 206 -0.29 6.94 -20.14
C GLN A 206 -0.10 7.89 -21.34
N LYS A 207 -0.08 9.22 -21.16
CA LYS A 207 0.33 10.17 -22.20
C LYS A 207 1.83 10.13 -22.50
N LYS A 208 2.64 9.58 -21.59
CA LYS A 208 4.11 9.48 -21.73
C LYS A 208 4.54 8.10 -22.22
N ALA A 209 3.85 7.04 -21.83
CA ALA A 209 4.13 5.66 -22.21
C ALA A 209 2.84 4.84 -22.19
N PRO A 210 2.71 3.76 -22.98
CA PRO A 210 1.49 2.94 -23.02
C PRO A 210 1.24 2.23 -21.70
N SER A 211 0.01 1.70 -21.52
CA SER A 211 -0.43 1.11 -20.25
C SER A 211 0.41 -0.07 -19.77
N ASP A 212 0.96 -0.89 -20.68
CA ASP A 212 1.83 -2.03 -20.40
C ASP A 212 3.23 -1.63 -19.88
N TYR A 213 3.61 -0.38 -20.04
CA TYR A 213 4.79 0.17 -19.37
C TYR A 213 4.53 0.39 -17.87
N TRP A 214 3.30 0.78 -17.50
CA TRP A 214 2.93 1.13 -16.12
C TRP A 214 2.34 -0.04 -15.33
N THR A 215 1.72 -1.00 -16.02
CA THR A 215 1.12 -2.18 -15.40
C THR A 215 1.48 -3.44 -16.19
N LEU A 216 1.56 -4.57 -15.50
CA LEU A 216 1.90 -5.85 -16.12
C LEU A 216 0.70 -6.45 -16.90
N ASP A 217 -0.52 -6.14 -16.45
CA ASP A 217 -1.73 -6.82 -16.93
C ASP A 217 -2.98 -5.92 -16.98
N GLY A 218 -2.83 -4.64 -16.63
CA GLY A 218 -3.92 -3.66 -16.53
C GLY A 218 -4.35 -3.36 -15.09
N VAL A 219 -3.85 -4.13 -14.11
CA VAL A 219 -4.13 -3.98 -12.68
C VAL A 219 -2.83 -3.90 -11.87
N HIS A 220 -1.95 -4.89 -12.00
CA HIS A 220 -0.72 -4.98 -11.20
C HIS A 220 0.35 -4.06 -11.77
N PRO A 221 0.91 -3.14 -10.96
CA PRO A 221 1.93 -2.21 -11.44
C PRO A 221 3.22 -2.92 -11.87
N SER A 222 3.87 -2.40 -12.90
CA SER A 222 5.29 -2.65 -13.18
C SER A 222 6.16 -1.94 -12.13
N ALA A 223 7.48 -2.11 -12.20
CA ALA A 223 8.40 -1.33 -11.37
C ALA A 223 8.21 0.19 -11.56
N ALA A 224 7.96 0.66 -12.80
CA ALA A 224 7.66 2.06 -13.08
C ALA A 224 6.31 2.50 -12.49
N GLY A 225 5.30 1.63 -12.52
CA GLY A 225 4.01 1.88 -11.89
C GLY A 225 4.10 1.96 -10.37
N HIS A 226 4.85 1.07 -9.75
CA HIS A 226 5.11 1.13 -8.30
C HIS A 226 5.88 2.39 -7.90
N GLU A 227 6.86 2.81 -8.69
CA GLU A 227 7.60 4.06 -8.46
C GLU A 227 6.69 5.28 -8.59
N LEU A 228 5.76 5.29 -9.56
CA LEU A 228 4.74 6.33 -9.69
C LEU A 228 3.85 6.41 -8.44
N ILE A 229 3.33 5.26 -7.97
CA ILE A 229 2.51 5.19 -6.75
C ILE A 229 3.29 5.69 -5.55
N LYS A 230 4.56 5.28 -5.37
CA LYS A 230 5.42 5.74 -4.29
C LYS A 230 5.56 7.27 -4.27
N ASN A 231 5.84 7.88 -5.41
CA ASN A 231 6.05 9.32 -5.50
C ASN A 231 4.80 10.11 -5.10
N GLU A 232 3.64 9.69 -5.58
CA GLU A 232 2.36 10.32 -5.25
C GLU A 232 1.96 10.08 -3.79
N TRP A 233 2.23 8.88 -3.27
CA TRP A 233 2.02 8.54 -1.87
C TRP A 233 2.87 9.41 -0.95
N LEU A 234 4.17 9.57 -1.23
CA LEU A 234 5.07 10.41 -0.44
C LEU A 234 4.61 11.87 -0.44
N ALA A 235 4.24 12.41 -1.61
CA ALA A 235 3.71 13.78 -1.71
C ALA A 235 2.41 13.96 -0.88
N ALA A 236 1.51 12.97 -0.90
CA ALA A 236 0.29 12.98 -0.11
C ALA A 236 0.60 12.84 1.39
N PHE A 237 1.50 11.94 1.78
CA PHE A 237 1.93 11.75 3.15
C PHE A 237 2.50 13.04 3.76
N GLY A 238 3.37 13.73 3.04
CA GLY A 238 3.90 15.03 3.47
C GLY A 238 2.80 16.06 3.70
N LYS A 239 1.81 16.15 2.80
CA LYS A 239 0.64 17.06 2.96
C LYS A 239 -0.21 16.73 4.19
N ILE A 240 -0.45 15.44 4.46
CA ILE A 240 -1.30 14.98 5.58
C ILE A 240 -0.59 15.13 6.91
N THR A 241 0.71 14.85 6.96
CA THR A 241 1.47 14.80 8.21
C THR A 241 2.15 16.11 8.55
N GLY A 242 2.44 16.95 7.56
CA GLY A 242 3.28 18.14 7.68
C GLY A 242 4.79 17.81 7.68
N GLU A 243 5.14 16.55 7.34
CA GLU A 243 6.53 16.13 7.26
C GLU A 243 7.19 16.68 6.00
N PRO A 244 8.43 17.19 6.10
CA PRO A 244 9.20 17.64 4.94
C PRO A 244 9.72 16.40 4.18
N ILE A 245 9.02 15.97 3.15
CA ILE A 245 9.36 14.79 2.33
C ILE A 245 9.61 15.22 0.91
#